data_021eb42f8cb85f01165454826e4edc0e
#
_entry.id   021eb42f8cb85f01165454826e4edc0e
#
_cell.length_a   1.000
_cell.length_b   1.000
_cell.length_c   1.000
_cell.angle_alpha   90.00
_cell.angle_beta   90.00
_cell.angle_gamma   90.00
#
_symmetry.space_group_name_H-M   'P 1'
#
loop_
_entity.id
_entity.type
_entity.pdbx_description
1 polymer ?
#
loop_
_entity_poly.entity_id
_entity_poly.type
_entity_poly.pdbx_seq_one_letter_code
_entity_poly.pdbx_strand_id
1 'polypeptide(L)'
;MNASTKALIPVVQLSDHEQEVQRALQICNACRYCESFCAVFAAMTKRLEFNQADIHYLANLCHNCGACLHACQYAPPHEFGVNIPKAMAQVRLETYQEFATPQPLGQLYKSVGIPFVSTLTLIFFFAC
;
A
#
# COMPACT_ATOMS: atom_id res chain seq x y z
N MET A 1 -24.65 -33.59 18.61
CA MET A 1 -25.41 -32.85 17.60
C MET A 1 -24.59 -31.60 17.29
N ASN A 2 -23.79 -31.66 16.25
CA ASN A 2 -22.83 -30.61 15.86
C ASN A 2 -23.46 -29.69 14.82
N ALA A 3 -23.93 -28.55 15.25
CA ALA A 3 -24.26 -27.46 14.31
C ALA A 3 -22.99 -26.66 14.03
N SER A 4 -22.28 -27.07 13.02
CA SER A 4 -21.16 -26.31 12.44
C SER A 4 -21.75 -25.09 11.73
N THR A 5 -21.91 -24.00 12.44
CA THR A 5 -22.23 -22.71 11.84
C THR A 5 -20.97 -22.20 11.16
N LYS A 6 -20.69 -22.71 9.97
CA LYS A 6 -19.69 -22.19 9.07
C LYS A 6 -20.23 -20.86 8.57
N ALA A 7 -19.87 -19.78 9.24
CA ALA A 7 -20.16 -18.43 8.79
C ALA A 7 -19.56 -18.27 7.40
N LEU A 8 -20.40 -18.14 6.39
CA LEU A 8 -20.07 -17.78 5.02
C LEU A 8 -19.68 -16.29 4.99
N ILE A 9 -18.57 -15.96 5.63
CA ILE A 9 -17.89 -14.70 5.36
C ILE A 9 -17.08 -15.00 4.10
N PRO A 10 -17.30 -14.31 2.97
CA PRO A 10 -16.40 -14.45 1.84
C PRO A 10 -15.00 -14.11 2.32
N VAL A 11 -14.10 -15.09 2.33
CA VAL A 11 -12.69 -14.85 2.60
C VAL A 11 -12.19 -14.04 1.42
N VAL A 12 -12.16 -12.73 1.56
CA VAL A 12 -11.54 -11.83 0.60
C VAL A 12 -10.06 -12.21 0.60
N GLN A 13 -9.60 -12.81 -0.50
CA GLN A 13 -8.19 -13.14 -0.65
C GLN A 13 -7.43 -11.85 -0.92
N LEU A 14 -6.59 -11.47 0.03
CA LEU A 14 -5.69 -10.34 -0.11
C LEU A 14 -4.66 -10.61 -1.22
N SER A 15 -4.33 -9.59 -2.00
CA SER A 15 -3.21 -9.66 -2.95
C SER A 15 -1.88 -9.85 -2.20
N ASP A 16 -0.83 -10.26 -2.90
CA ASP A 16 0.50 -10.43 -2.29
C ASP A 16 1.00 -9.12 -1.65
N HIS A 17 0.71 -7.99 -2.28
CA HIS A 17 1.07 -6.67 -1.76
C HIS A 17 0.25 -6.28 -0.53
N GLU A 18 -1.03 -6.60 -0.50
CA GLU A 18 -1.89 -6.38 0.67
C GLU A 18 -1.46 -7.26 1.85
N GLN A 19 -1.09 -8.52 1.59
CA GLN A 19 -0.56 -9.42 2.62
C GLN A 19 0.76 -8.88 3.21
N GLU A 20 1.65 -8.35 2.39
CA GLU A 20 2.90 -7.74 2.87
C GLU A 20 2.62 -6.50 3.72
N VAL A 21 1.67 -5.64 3.31
CA VAL A 21 1.24 -4.50 4.14
C VAL A 21 0.65 -4.99 5.46
N GLN A 22 -0.23 -6.00 5.44
CA GLN A 22 -0.81 -6.58 6.65
C GLN A 22 0.26 -7.07 7.61
N ARG A 23 1.23 -7.86 7.12
CA ARG A 23 2.37 -8.36 7.89
C ARG A 23 3.17 -7.21 8.51
N ALA A 24 3.55 -6.22 7.71
CA ALA A 24 4.34 -5.08 8.16
C ALA A 24 3.59 -4.23 9.20
N LEU A 25 2.29 -4.00 9.00
CA LEU A 25 1.45 -3.29 9.97
C LEU A 25 1.32 -4.02 11.31
N GLN A 26 1.24 -5.36 11.30
CA GLN A 26 1.22 -6.16 12.53
C GLN A 26 2.51 -5.99 13.34
N ILE A 27 3.67 -6.01 12.68
CA ILE A 27 4.98 -5.76 13.32
C ILE A 27 5.02 -4.34 13.87
N CYS A 28 4.61 -3.35 13.08
CA CYS A 28 4.57 -1.94 13.49
C CYS A 28 3.61 -1.70 14.67
N ASN A 29 2.47 -2.39 14.69
CA ASN A 29 1.48 -2.27 15.77
C ASN A 29 1.99 -2.87 17.09
N ALA A 30 2.83 -3.89 17.03
CA ALA A 30 3.53 -4.43 18.20
C ALA A 30 4.65 -3.50 18.68
N CYS A 31 5.39 -2.88 17.77
CA CYS A 31 6.53 -2.03 18.09
C CYS A 31 6.13 -0.62 18.53
N ARG A 32 5.18 0.03 17.85
CA ARG A 32 4.65 1.39 18.07
C ARG A 32 5.65 2.55 18.14
N TYR A 33 6.91 2.32 17.84
CA TYR A 33 7.94 3.36 17.90
C TYR A 33 7.59 4.60 17.05
N CYS A 34 6.97 4.40 15.89
CA CYS A 34 6.62 5.45 14.94
C CYS A 34 5.22 6.05 15.17
N GLU A 35 4.54 5.78 16.29
CA GLU A 35 3.13 6.19 16.50
C GLU A 35 2.92 7.69 16.31
N SER A 36 3.87 8.51 16.72
CA SER A 36 3.81 9.97 16.61
C SER A 36 4.31 10.55 15.28
N PHE A 37 4.82 9.72 14.35
CA PHE A 37 5.47 10.21 13.14
C PHE A 37 4.49 10.75 12.12
N CYS A 38 3.33 10.11 11.95
CA CYS A 38 2.34 10.55 10.98
C CYS A 38 0.94 9.94 11.23
N ALA A 39 -0.03 10.42 10.47
CA ALA A 39 -1.42 10.01 10.56
C ALA A 39 -1.64 8.49 10.31
N VAL A 40 -0.80 7.84 9.51
CA VAL A 40 -0.89 6.40 9.24
C VAL A 40 -0.73 5.60 10.54
N PHE A 41 0.31 5.87 11.31
CA PHE A 41 0.57 5.16 12.56
C PHE A 41 -0.47 5.48 13.63
N ALA A 42 -0.90 6.72 13.74
CA ALA A 42 -1.97 7.10 14.64
C ALA A 42 -3.33 6.44 14.29
N ALA A 43 -3.57 6.18 13.00
CA ALA A 43 -4.76 5.46 12.55
C ALA A 43 -4.60 3.93 12.73
N MET A 44 -3.40 3.41 12.52
CA MET A 44 -3.07 1.98 12.65
C MET A 44 -3.24 1.50 14.09
N THR A 45 -2.74 2.23 15.09
CA THR A 45 -2.78 1.83 16.51
C THR A 45 -4.19 1.68 17.08
N LYS A 46 -5.21 2.21 16.39
CA LYS A 46 -6.61 2.04 16.74
C LYS A 46 -7.21 0.69 16.30
N ARG A 47 -6.45 -0.13 15.59
CA ARG A 47 -6.87 -1.39 15.01
C ARG A 47 -6.00 -2.54 15.53
N LEU A 48 -6.63 -3.67 15.81
CA LEU A 48 -5.91 -4.90 16.19
C LEU A 48 -5.72 -5.82 14.99
N GLU A 49 -6.66 -5.77 14.05
CA GLU A 49 -6.65 -6.54 12.81
C GLU A 49 -6.79 -5.59 11.63
N PHE A 50 -6.26 -5.99 10.50
CA PHE A 50 -6.28 -5.20 9.28
C PHE A 50 -6.99 -5.97 8.18
N ASN A 51 -8.20 -5.55 7.84
CA ASN A 51 -8.92 -6.04 6.67
C ASN A 51 -8.49 -5.29 5.40
N GLN A 52 -8.95 -5.72 4.24
CA GLN A 52 -8.60 -5.10 2.96
C GLN A 52 -8.91 -3.60 2.93
N ALA A 53 -10.09 -3.19 3.41
CA ALA A 53 -10.47 -1.79 3.43
C ALA A 53 -9.56 -0.93 4.33
N ASP A 54 -9.12 -1.47 5.46
CA ASP A 54 -8.15 -0.79 6.34
C ASP A 54 -6.79 -0.66 5.67
N ILE A 55 -6.33 -1.70 4.97
CA ILE A 55 -5.07 -1.70 4.22
C ILE A 55 -5.12 -0.63 3.12
N HIS A 56 -6.19 -0.60 2.32
CA HIS A 56 -6.41 0.41 1.28
C HIS A 56 -6.45 1.83 1.86
N TYR A 57 -7.18 2.01 2.96
CA TYR A 57 -7.24 3.30 3.65
C TYR A 57 -5.86 3.78 4.11
N LEU A 58 -5.11 2.94 4.81
CA LEU A 58 -3.79 3.28 5.33
C LEU A 58 -2.77 3.49 4.20
N ALA A 59 -2.85 2.69 3.13
CA ALA A 59 -1.99 2.86 1.96
C ALA A 59 -2.21 4.21 1.27
N ASN A 60 -3.48 4.64 1.14
CA ASN A 60 -3.82 5.93 0.53
C ASN A 60 -3.58 7.12 1.47
N LEU A 61 -3.54 6.91 2.78
CA LEU A 61 -3.17 7.92 3.76
C LEU A 61 -1.66 8.18 3.80
N CYS A 62 -0.83 7.26 3.31
CA CYS A 62 0.61 7.34 3.37
C CYS A 62 1.17 8.33 2.34
N HIS A 63 1.95 9.33 2.79
CA HIS A 63 2.61 10.31 1.91
C HIS A 63 3.94 9.85 1.32
N ASN A 64 4.36 8.61 1.62
CA ASN A 64 5.61 8.02 1.11
C ASN A 64 6.88 8.84 1.43
N CYS A 65 6.89 9.57 2.55
CA CYS A 65 8.00 10.46 2.94
C CYS A 65 9.26 9.71 3.43
N GLY A 66 9.17 8.42 3.73
CA GLY A 66 10.30 7.60 4.15
C GLY A 66 10.76 7.77 5.60
N ALA A 67 10.25 8.72 6.37
CA ALA A 67 10.70 8.97 7.74
C ALA A 67 10.65 7.73 8.63
N CYS A 68 9.57 6.93 8.53
CA CYS A 68 9.43 5.68 9.27
C CYS A 68 10.44 4.60 8.85
N LEU A 69 10.89 4.59 7.60
CA LEU A 69 11.91 3.66 7.12
C LEU A 69 13.29 3.98 7.72
N HIS A 70 13.66 5.24 7.72
CA HIS A 70 14.95 5.69 8.26
C HIS A 70 15.08 5.49 9.78
N ALA A 71 13.96 5.57 10.50
CA ALA A 71 13.92 5.39 11.94
C ALA A 71 13.67 3.92 12.38
N CYS A 72 13.38 3.02 11.44
CA CYS A 72 12.92 1.67 11.74
C CYS A 72 14.08 0.73 12.09
N GLN A 73 14.07 0.17 13.29
CA GLN A 73 15.03 -0.87 13.71
C GLN A 73 14.82 -2.21 12.98
N TYR A 74 13.66 -2.44 12.39
CA TYR A 74 13.31 -3.65 11.64
C TYR A 74 13.41 -3.48 10.12
N ALA A 75 13.92 -2.33 9.66
CA ALA A 75 14.18 -2.11 8.25
C ALA A 75 15.33 -2.99 7.73
N PRO A 76 15.43 -3.26 6.43
CA PRO A 76 16.59 -3.95 5.88
C PRO A 76 17.91 -3.31 6.33
N PRO A 77 18.94 -4.09 6.73
CA PRO A 77 19.12 -5.54 6.52
C PRO A 77 18.54 -6.47 7.60
N HIS A 78 17.67 -6.00 8.47
CA HIS A 78 17.04 -6.82 9.49
C HIS A 78 16.21 -7.95 8.84
N GLU A 79 16.14 -9.13 9.48
CA GLU A 79 15.42 -10.30 8.96
C GLU A 79 13.92 -10.03 8.67
N PHE A 80 13.28 -9.14 9.45
CA PHE A 80 11.89 -8.74 9.18
C PHE A 80 11.74 -7.89 7.93
N GLY A 81 12.77 -7.18 7.50
CA GLY A 81 12.80 -6.45 6.25
C GLY A 81 11.65 -5.44 6.07
N VAL A 82 11.18 -4.82 7.15
CA VAL A 82 10.01 -3.93 7.14
C VAL A 82 10.28 -2.68 6.31
N ASN A 83 9.51 -2.50 5.24
CA ASN A 83 9.57 -1.33 4.38
C ASN A 83 8.16 -0.78 4.10
N ILE A 84 7.62 -0.04 5.06
CA ILE A 84 6.26 0.55 4.98
C ILE A 84 6.07 1.42 3.73
N PRO A 85 6.96 2.38 3.39
CA PRO A 85 6.75 3.22 2.21
C PRO A 85 6.61 2.42 0.92
N LYS A 86 7.45 1.41 0.72
CA LYS A 86 7.41 0.54 -0.47
C LYS A 86 6.12 -0.27 -0.53
N ALA A 87 5.77 -0.95 0.56
CA ALA A 87 4.58 -1.78 0.63
C ALA A 87 3.29 -0.95 0.40
N MET A 88 3.18 0.20 1.05
CA MET A 88 2.03 1.12 0.88
C MET A 88 1.94 1.67 -0.55
N ALA A 89 3.08 1.97 -1.19
CA ALA A 89 3.09 2.46 -2.57
C ALA A 89 2.58 1.41 -3.56
N GLN A 90 2.91 0.14 -3.34
CA GLN A 90 2.46 -0.98 -4.19
C GLN A 90 0.94 -1.16 -4.11
N VAL A 91 0.37 -1.22 -2.90
CA VAL A 91 -1.09 -1.30 -2.71
C VAL A 91 -1.80 -0.05 -3.27
N ARG A 92 -1.22 1.13 -3.13
CA ARG A 92 -1.78 2.36 -3.70
C ARG A 92 -1.89 2.30 -5.23
N LEU A 93 -0.89 1.72 -5.91
CA LEU A 93 -0.96 1.52 -7.34
C LEU A 93 -2.12 0.59 -7.73
N GLU A 94 -2.34 -0.48 -6.96
CA GLU A 94 -3.47 -1.40 -7.18
C GLU A 94 -4.81 -0.68 -6.99
N THR A 95 -4.97 0.07 -5.89
CA THR A 95 -6.21 0.81 -5.63
C THR A 95 -6.50 1.87 -6.69
N TYR A 96 -5.48 2.56 -7.20
CA TYR A 96 -5.66 3.54 -8.28
C TYR A 96 -6.09 2.89 -9.60
N GLN A 97 -5.65 1.66 -9.87
CA GLN A 97 -6.10 0.91 -11.05
C GLN A 97 -7.55 0.42 -10.89
N GLU A 98 -7.90 -0.05 -9.70
CA GLU A 98 -9.22 -0.61 -9.40
C GLU A 98 -10.32 0.47 -9.39
N PHE A 99 -10.04 1.60 -8.76
CA PHE A 99 -11.02 2.67 -8.55
C PHE A 99 -10.99 3.79 -9.61
N ALA A 100 -10.12 3.70 -10.63
CA ALA A 100 -10.08 4.69 -11.70
C ALA A 100 -11.37 4.69 -12.53
N THR A 101 -11.94 5.86 -12.74
CA THR A 101 -13.13 6.04 -13.57
C THR A 101 -12.83 7.10 -14.65
N PRO A 102 -12.94 6.80 -15.97
CA PRO A 102 -13.24 5.49 -16.56
C PRO A 102 -12.08 4.49 -16.48
N GLN A 103 -12.39 3.18 -16.47
CA GLN A 103 -11.41 2.09 -16.33
C GLN A 103 -10.21 2.13 -17.30
N PRO A 104 -10.34 2.57 -18.57
CA PRO A 104 -9.18 2.68 -19.46
C PRO A 104 -8.08 3.61 -18.92
N LEU A 105 -8.43 4.62 -18.12
CA LEU A 105 -7.46 5.51 -17.48
C LEU A 105 -6.63 4.78 -16.40
N GLY A 106 -7.20 3.83 -15.69
CA GLY A 106 -6.48 2.99 -14.72
C GLY A 106 -5.41 2.13 -15.39
N GLN A 107 -5.73 1.56 -16.56
CA GLN A 107 -4.77 0.80 -17.36
C GLN A 107 -3.67 1.69 -17.95
N LEU A 108 -4.03 2.90 -18.39
CA LEU A 108 -3.08 3.89 -18.89
C LEU A 108 -2.12 4.33 -17.79
N TYR A 109 -2.59 4.48 -16.56
CA TYR A 109 -1.77 4.84 -15.41
C TYR A 109 -0.64 3.84 -15.15
N LYS A 110 -0.87 2.56 -15.37
CA LYS A 110 0.17 1.52 -15.27
C LYS A 110 1.27 1.66 -16.32
N SER A 111 0.95 2.19 -17.50
CA SER A 111 1.85 2.32 -18.65
C SER A 111 2.39 3.74 -18.89
N VAL A 112 1.99 4.71 -18.05
CA VAL A 112 2.27 6.15 -18.27
C VAL A 112 3.76 6.50 -18.33
N GLY A 113 4.63 5.72 -17.69
CA GLY A 113 6.07 6.01 -17.73
C GLY A 113 6.64 6.04 -19.15
N ILE A 114 6.32 5.07 -19.99
CA ILE A 114 6.90 4.94 -21.34
C ILE A 114 6.23 5.88 -22.38
N PRO A 115 4.89 5.93 -22.51
CA PRO A 115 4.27 6.81 -23.50
C PRO A 115 4.40 8.30 -23.14
N PHE A 116 4.47 8.66 -21.86
CA PHE A 116 4.67 10.06 -21.46
C PHE A 116 6.07 10.56 -21.84
N VAL A 117 7.12 9.77 -21.58
CA VAL A 117 8.49 10.11 -21.98
C VAL A 117 8.60 10.17 -23.51
N SER A 118 7.99 9.22 -24.23
CA SER A 118 8.04 9.23 -25.72
C SER A 118 7.28 10.40 -26.33
N THR A 119 6.12 10.79 -25.77
CA THR A 119 5.40 11.98 -26.25
C THR A 119 6.15 13.28 -25.95
N LEU A 120 6.75 13.40 -24.77
CA LEU A 120 7.60 14.55 -24.43
C LEU A 120 8.81 14.67 -25.36
N THR A 121 9.49 13.56 -25.64
CA THR A 121 10.64 13.57 -26.58
C THR A 121 10.21 13.91 -28.00
N LEU A 122 9.06 13.41 -28.46
CA LEU A 122 8.51 13.77 -29.78
C LEU A 122 8.15 15.26 -29.85
N ILE A 123 7.47 15.81 -28.85
CA ILE A 123 7.14 17.25 -28.82
C ILE A 123 8.41 18.08 -28.81
N PHE A 124 9.43 17.69 -28.04
CA PHE A 124 10.70 18.41 -28.01
C PHE A 124 11.45 18.36 -29.37
N PHE A 125 11.35 17.22 -30.05
CA PHE A 125 12.00 17.04 -31.37
C PHE A 125 11.32 17.82 -32.51
N PHE A 126 9.99 18.02 -32.41
CA PHE A 126 9.23 18.80 -33.41
C PHE A 126 9.11 20.28 -33.09
N ALA A 127 9.40 20.69 -31.83
CA ALA A 127 9.35 22.11 -31.41
C ALA A 127 10.71 22.83 -31.49
N CYS A 128 11.81 22.10 -31.70
CA CYS A 128 13.15 22.63 -32.03
C CYS A 128 13.48 22.49 -33.50
#